data_a080965f1d4482ba8f72312a421bee82
#
_entry.id   a080965f1d4482ba8f72312a421bee82
#
_cell.length_a   1.000
_cell.length_b   1.000
_cell.length_c   1.000
_cell.angle_alpha   90.00
_cell.angle_beta   90.00
_cell.angle_gamma   90.00
#
_symmetry.space_group_name_H-M   'P 1'
#
loop_
_entity.id
_entity.type
_entity.pdbx_description
1 polymer ?
#
loop_
_entity_poly.entity_id
_entity_poly.type
_entity_poly.pdbx_seq_one_letter_code
_entity_poly.pdbx_strand_id
1 'polypeptide(L)' 'MDQLAVILDATRVLRSGLRLGNSARLSQLVLDPHDEAAAALLDQIAEPLRIAARADAVVRGPAEHFSGVDGITVGIVP' A
#
# COMPACT_ATOMS: atom_id res chain seq x y z
N MET A 1 3.75 -8.32 14.84
CA MET A 1 4.09 -8.30 13.42
C MET A 1 4.24 -6.87 12.95
N ASP A 2 5.18 -6.64 12.06
CA ASP A 2 5.39 -5.31 11.51
C ASP A 2 4.39 -5.03 10.39
N GLN A 3 3.42 -4.15 10.64
CA GLN A 3 2.38 -3.82 9.68
C GLN A 3 2.98 -3.19 8.41
N LEU A 4 4.04 -2.43 8.55
CA LEU A 4 4.74 -1.84 7.40
C LEU A 4 5.26 -2.93 6.46
N ALA A 5 5.90 -3.96 7.01
CA ALA A 5 6.42 -5.06 6.21
C ALA A 5 5.31 -5.82 5.50
N VAL A 6 4.18 -6.04 6.17
CA VAL A 6 3.03 -6.75 5.60
C VAL A 6 2.47 -5.97 4.42
N ILE A 7 2.31 -4.66 4.55
CA ILE A 7 1.79 -3.80 3.47
C ILE A 7 2.77 -3.75 2.30
N LEU A 8 4.07 -3.67 2.58
CA LEU A 8 5.09 -3.67 1.52
C LEU A 8 5.12 -5.00 0.76
N ASP A 9 4.90 -6.10 1.46
CA ASP A 9 4.83 -7.41 0.82
C ASP A 9 3.62 -7.50 -0.11
N ALA A 10 2.46 -7.00 0.32
CA ALA A 10 1.28 -6.92 -0.53
C ALA A 10 1.52 -6.05 -1.77
N THR A 11 2.23 -4.94 -1.61
CA THR A 11 2.60 -4.06 -2.72
C THR A 11 3.49 -4.79 -3.72
N ARG A 12 4.43 -5.59 -3.23
CA ARG A 12 5.31 -6.38 -4.08
C ARG A 12 4.53 -7.39 -4.91
N VAL A 13 3.56 -8.06 -4.30
CA VAL A 13 2.68 -9.01 -5.00
C VAL A 13 1.90 -8.30 -6.10
N LEU A 14 1.35 -7.12 -5.82
CA LEU A 14 0.62 -6.34 -6.80
C LEU A 14 1.51 -5.91 -7.96
N ARG A 15 2.74 -5.49 -7.69
CA ARG A 15 3.70 -5.13 -8.74
C ARG A 15 3.97 -6.31 -9.66
N SER A 16 4.16 -7.48 -9.08
CA SER A 16 4.39 -8.71 -9.85
C SER A 16 3.18 -9.03 -10.73
N GLY A 17 1.98 -8.89 -10.21
CA GLY A 17 0.75 -9.11 -10.96
C GLY A 17 0.57 -8.15 -12.13
N LEU A 18 1.07 -6.92 -12.00
CA LEU A 18 1.02 -5.90 -13.06
C LEU A 18 2.29 -5.89 -13.91
N ARG A 19 3.21 -6.81 -13.68
CA ARG A 19 4.50 -6.91 -14.39
C ARG A 19 5.37 -5.67 -14.22
N LEU A 20 5.29 -5.05 -13.05
CA LEU A 20 6.14 -3.91 -12.70
C LEU A 20 7.40 -4.42 -12.00
N GLY A 21 8.53 -3.79 -12.28
CA GLY A 21 9.78 -4.10 -11.60
C GLY A 21 9.73 -3.64 -10.14
N ASN A 22 10.58 -4.25 -9.29
CA ASN A 22 10.66 -3.87 -7.87
C ASN A 22 11.09 -2.42 -7.65
N SER A 23 11.76 -1.82 -8.63
CA SER A 23 12.20 -0.43 -8.57
C SER A 23 11.26 0.51 -9.30
N ALA A 24 10.17 0.02 -9.89
CA ALA A 24 9.21 0.85 -10.61
C ALA A 24 8.54 1.82 -9.64
N ARG A 25 8.47 3.10 -10.03
CA ARG A 25 7.81 4.11 -9.24
C ARG A 25 6.30 4.02 -9.44
N LEU A 26 5.56 4.19 -8.35
CA LEU A 26 4.11 4.19 -8.37
C LEU A 26 3.60 5.62 -8.33
N SER A 27 2.54 5.93 -9.09
CA SER A 27 1.89 7.23 -8.97
C SER A 27 1.21 7.37 -7.63
N GLN A 28 0.53 6.32 -7.16
CA GLN A 28 -0.17 6.32 -5.89
C GLN A 28 -0.09 4.94 -5.24
N LEU A 29 0.01 4.95 -3.92
CA LEU A 29 -0.23 3.79 -3.09
C LEU A 29 -1.59 4.01 -2.43
N VAL A 30 -2.54 3.13 -2.70
CA VAL A 30 -3.92 3.28 -2.22
C VAL A 30 -4.12 2.36 -1.03
N LEU A 31 -4.63 2.91 0.07
CA LEU A 31 -4.88 2.17 1.29
C LEU A 31 -6.33 2.38 1.71
N ASP A 32 -7.03 1.28 1.97
CA ASP A 32 -8.41 1.33 2.42
C ASP A 32 -8.51 0.62 3.77
N PRO A 33 -8.40 1.38 4.90
CA PRO A 33 -8.51 0.78 6.22
C PRO A 33 -9.95 0.36 6.49
N HIS A 34 -10.13 -0.80 7.14
CA HIS A 34 -11.46 -1.33 7.41
C HIS A 34 -12.04 -0.84 8.74
N ASP A 35 -11.20 -0.29 9.63
CA ASP A 35 -11.65 0.24 10.92
C ASP A 35 -10.79 1.42 11.35
N GLU A 36 -11.16 2.06 12.47
CA GLU A 36 -10.46 3.24 12.98
C GLU A 36 -9.06 2.92 13.47
N ALA A 37 -8.84 1.75 14.03
CA ALA A 37 -7.52 1.35 14.52
C ALA A 37 -6.55 1.20 13.34
N ALA A 38 -7.00 0.60 12.25
CA ALA A 38 -6.20 0.48 11.04
C ALA A 38 -5.91 1.86 10.44
N ALA A 39 -6.90 2.75 10.41
CA ALA A 39 -6.72 4.10 9.90
C ALA A 39 -5.69 4.89 10.71
N ALA A 40 -5.74 4.79 12.04
CA ALA A 40 -4.78 5.45 12.91
C ALA A 40 -3.36 4.93 12.69
N LEU A 41 -3.21 3.63 12.53
CA LEU A 41 -1.92 3.01 12.25
C LEU A 41 -1.36 3.50 10.91
N LEU A 42 -2.19 3.58 9.88
CA LEU A 42 -1.77 4.06 8.57
C LEU A 42 -1.30 5.51 8.61
N ASP A 43 -1.95 6.36 9.41
CA ASP A 43 -1.50 7.74 9.58
C ASP A 43 -0.08 7.83 10.15
N GLN A 44 0.29 6.88 11.01
CA GLN A 44 1.61 6.85 11.62
C GLN A 44 2.69 6.35 10.66
N ILE A 45 2.35 5.44 9.75
CA ILE A 45 3.33 4.81 8.87
C ILE A 45 3.24 5.29 7.42
N ALA A 46 2.35 6.24 7.12
CA ALA A 46 2.11 6.68 5.74
C ALA A 46 3.38 7.17 5.05
N GLU A 47 4.16 8.04 5.72
CA GLU A 47 5.36 8.62 5.10
C GLU A 47 6.47 7.57 4.89
N PRO A 48 6.87 6.78 5.90
CA PRO A 48 7.87 5.74 5.64
C PRO A 48 7.37 4.70 4.63
N LEU A 49 6.07 4.43 4.61
CA LEU A 49 5.49 3.49 3.66
C LEU A 49 5.58 4.04 2.23
N ARG A 50 5.26 5.33 2.04
CA ARG A 50 5.37 5.99 0.74
C ARG A 50 6.78 5.88 0.18
N ILE A 51 7.76 6.18 1.01
CA ILE A 51 9.17 6.14 0.61
C ILE A 51 9.60 4.71 0.26
N ALA A 52 9.27 3.76 1.11
CA ALA A 52 9.65 2.36 0.91
C ALA A 52 8.97 1.74 -0.32
N ALA A 53 7.73 2.13 -0.59
CA ALA A 53 6.99 1.66 -1.76
C ALA A 53 7.31 2.42 -3.04
N ARG A 54 8.11 3.49 -2.94
CA ARG A 54 8.46 4.35 -4.08
C ARG A 54 7.23 4.95 -4.76
N ALA A 55 6.27 5.38 -3.96
CA ALA A 55 5.04 6.00 -4.45
C ALA A 55 5.18 7.53 -4.40
N ASP A 56 4.56 8.21 -5.36
CA ASP A 56 4.53 9.67 -5.35
C ASP A 56 3.59 10.19 -4.27
N ALA A 57 2.53 9.44 -3.97
CA ALA A 57 1.56 9.81 -2.95
C ALA A 57 0.94 8.56 -2.32
N VAL A 58 0.47 8.71 -1.08
CA VAL A 58 -0.36 7.70 -0.42
C VAL A 58 -1.74 8.31 -0.29
N VAL A 59 -2.74 7.59 -0.81
CA VAL A 59 -4.14 8.05 -0.79
C VAL A 59 -5.01 6.98 -0.15
N ARG A 60 -6.18 7.37 0.32
CA ARG A 60 -7.16 6.46 0.88
C ARG A 60 -8.34 6.30 -0.07
N GLY A 61 -8.86 5.10 -0.12
CA GLY A 61 -10.06 4.81 -0.89
C GLY A 61 -9.94 3.53 -1.70
N PRO A 62 -10.97 3.21 -2.48
CA PRO A 62 -10.99 2.00 -3.29
C PRO A 62 -9.92 2.07 -4.39
N ALA A 63 -9.35 0.92 -4.73
CA ALA A 63 -8.36 0.79 -5.78
C ALA A 63 -8.85 -0.22 -6.82
N GLU A 64 -8.45 0.00 -8.06
CA GLU A 64 -8.78 -0.91 -9.16
C GLU A 64 -8.02 -2.22 -9.04
N HIS A 65 -6.73 -2.13 -8.70
CA HIS A 65 -5.88 -3.29 -8.46
C HIS A 65 -5.54 -3.32 -6.98
N PHE A 66 -5.93 -4.38 -6.28
CA PHE A 66 -5.78 -4.43 -4.83
C PHE A 66 -5.48 -5.84 -4.32
N SER A 67 -4.91 -5.90 -3.13
CA SER A 67 -4.69 -7.12 -2.36
C SER A 67 -5.16 -6.89 -0.93
N GLY A 68 -5.80 -7.89 -0.33
CA GLY A 68 -6.26 -7.81 1.05
C GLY A 68 -5.15 -8.14 2.03
N VAL A 69 -5.06 -7.34 3.08
CA VAL A 69 -4.21 -7.58 4.24
C VAL A 69 -5.11 -7.41 5.46
N ASP A 70 -4.80 -8.05 6.58
CA ASP A 70 -5.64 -7.98 7.77
C ASP A 70 -6.02 -6.54 8.14
N GLY A 71 -7.31 -6.22 8.01
CA GLY A 71 -7.87 -4.91 8.35
C GLY A 71 -7.62 -3.81 7.33
N ILE A 72 -6.92 -4.08 6.24
CA ILE A 72 -6.55 -3.06 5.25
C ILE A 72 -6.61 -3.66 3.85
N THR A 73 -7.15 -2.91 2.90
CA THR A 73 -7.02 -3.24 1.48
C THR A 73 -5.93 -2.36 0.88
N VAL A 74 -4.97 -2.97 0.22
CA VAL A 74 -3.82 -2.28 -0.37
C VAL A 74 -3.96 -2.30 -1.88
N GLY A 75 -3.81 -1.16 -2.52
CA GLY A 75 -3.82 -1.05 -3.97
C GLY A 75 -2.68 -0.19 -4.48
N ILE A 76 -2.37 -0.31 -5.76
CA ILE A 76 -1.33 0.51 -6.39
C ILE A 76 -1.85 1.12 -7.69
N VAL A 77 -1.31 2.29 -8.00
CA VAL A 77 -1.52 2.96 -9.30
C VAL A 77 -0.15 3.15 -9.92
N PRO A 78 0.12 2.48 -11.02
CA PRO A 78 1.42 2.57 -11.71
C PRO A 78 1.75 3.97 -12.21
#